data_5755348f64fc60df5017e12f3329aa05
#
_entry.id   5755348f64fc60df5017e12f3329aa05
#
_cell.length_a   1.000
_cell.length_b   1.000
_cell.length_c   1.000
_cell.angle_alpha   90.00
_cell.angle_beta   90.00
_cell.angle_gamma   90.00
#
_symmetry.space_group_name_H-M   'P 1'
#
loop_
_entity.id
_entity.type
_entity.pdbx_description
1 polymer ?
#
loop_
_entity_poly.entity_id
_entity_poly.type
_entity_poly.pdbx_seq_one_letter_code
_entity_poly.pdbx_strand_id
1 'polypeptide(L)'
;MQRCSVSLVFLVAGAALGTVLIFSSGMASQSSALLEARGRLAVQSPSTEYSPVTDERLQNPSPNDWLMYRRTYDSWGYSPLDQITSDNVADLVPVWTFSTGVISGHQAPPQVNDGVMFVTTPESQVLALDARTGDLMWRYVRQLPADIRRGHRTNRGVGLYGDLVFVTAQDAHVVALDATSGEVVWDQPVEDYRLGYYMTMAPLIANGKVLVGVSGGERGIRGFVAALDPDTGEEIWRTYTVPGPGEPGNDTWPGDTWQTGGAPVWITGSFDPALNLTYWGTGNPGPWIGDARPGDNLYTNSVVALDADTGELKGFHQYHWNGSWDWDEVSAPLLIDVNREGRIIKSLVHPARNGYLWILERTASAINFIDAEPYVYQNVFSSIDSESGRPEYNSENKPGIGKRATFCPSLWGGKDWPPAAYSPQTGYLYIPANENFCSSIEGVPVEYEPGRGFTGAATQTFVRDGTDHLGEIQAWNLDTGEKVWTHEFASHNWGPIMATAGGLIFAGGTNDRYFRAFDAETGAVLWEQRTNSGVIGVPSSYAIDGVQYIAVQSGWGVDAQGMQRAVNLHLDREVQVPQGGVVWVFALRE
;
A
#
# COMPACT_ATOMS: atom_id res chain seq x y z
N MET A 1 14.97 14.95 -60.21
CA MET A 1 16.15 15.79 -60.61
C MET A 1 16.79 16.20 -59.27
N GLN A 2 17.88 15.85 -58.90
CA GLN A 2 19.23 15.53 -59.38
C GLN A 2 19.91 14.56 -58.44
N ARG A 3 20.61 13.61 -59.00
CA ARG A 3 21.51 12.64 -58.36
C ARG A 3 22.89 13.30 -58.17
N CYS A 4 23.63 12.84 -57.13
CA CYS A 4 25.09 12.73 -57.10
C CYS A 4 25.44 11.83 -55.90
N SER A 5 25.86 10.61 -56.03
CA SER A 5 27.07 9.93 -56.55
C SER A 5 28.27 10.00 -55.58
N VAL A 6 28.48 8.94 -54.89
CA VAL A 6 29.58 8.02 -54.56
C VAL A 6 31.00 8.49 -54.97
N SER A 7 31.96 8.36 -54.05
CA SER A 7 33.34 8.00 -54.39
C SER A 7 33.98 7.18 -53.27
N LEU A 8 34.35 5.99 -53.68
CA LEU A 8 35.12 4.93 -53.02
C LEU A 8 36.61 5.22 -53.28
N VAL A 9 37.47 5.17 -52.30
CA VAL A 9 38.93 5.12 -52.50
C VAL A 9 39.49 3.91 -51.71
N PHE A 10 39.97 2.95 -52.53
CA PHE A 10 40.86 1.88 -52.07
C PHE A 10 42.29 2.41 -52.01
N LEU A 11 43.06 2.01 -51.01
CA LEU A 11 44.53 1.98 -51.13
C LEU A 11 45.10 0.74 -50.39
N VAL A 12 46.06 0.16 -51.07
CA VAL A 12 46.60 -1.20 -50.98
C VAL A 12 47.83 -1.25 -50.05
N ALA A 13 47.89 -2.34 -49.31
CA ALA A 13 49.00 -3.15 -48.81
C ALA A 13 50.44 -2.62 -48.75
N GLY A 14 51.08 -2.83 -47.60
CA GLY A 14 52.52 -2.90 -47.44
C GLY A 14 52.88 -3.85 -46.30
N ALA A 15 53.44 -5.02 -46.65
CA ALA A 15 53.94 -6.02 -45.72
C ALA A 15 55.34 -5.63 -45.23
N ALA A 16 55.58 -5.70 -43.91
CA ALA A 16 56.94 -5.72 -43.35
C ALA A 16 56.99 -6.85 -42.30
N LEU A 17 57.75 -7.89 -42.56
CA LEU A 17 58.19 -8.91 -41.61
C LEU A 17 59.10 -8.25 -40.56
N GLY A 18 58.76 -8.36 -39.29
CA GLY A 18 59.63 -8.03 -38.17
C GLY A 18 59.56 -9.13 -37.13
N THR A 19 60.68 -9.73 -36.85
CA THR A 19 60.98 -10.82 -35.95
C THR A 19 60.47 -10.55 -34.53
N VAL A 20 59.56 -11.42 -34.01
CA VAL A 20 59.12 -11.41 -32.62
C VAL A 20 60.02 -12.28 -31.79
N LEU A 21 60.81 -11.69 -30.94
CA LEU A 21 61.48 -12.36 -29.82
C LEU A 21 60.46 -12.62 -28.69
N ILE A 22 60.33 -13.86 -28.34
CA ILE A 22 59.47 -14.32 -27.22
C ILE A 22 60.12 -13.93 -25.91
N PHE A 23 59.46 -13.05 -25.14
CA PHE A 23 59.59 -12.93 -23.70
C PHE A 23 58.24 -13.29 -23.10
N SER A 24 58.00 -14.59 -22.88
CA SER A 24 56.91 -15.09 -22.06
C SER A 24 57.49 -15.70 -20.81
N SER A 25 57.33 -15.05 -19.68
CA SER A 25 57.21 -15.62 -18.33
C SER A 25 57.55 -14.58 -17.29
N GLY A 26 56.53 -13.92 -16.75
CA GLY A 26 56.72 -13.01 -15.61
C GLY A 26 55.52 -12.16 -15.24
N MET A 27 54.47 -12.04 -16.04
CA MET A 27 53.33 -11.18 -15.74
C MET A 27 52.03 -11.92 -15.35
N ALA A 28 52.00 -13.27 -15.40
CA ALA A 28 50.81 -14.03 -15.06
C ALA A 28 50.65 -14.30 -13.55
N SER A 29 51.70 -14.13 -12.75
CA SER A 29 51.63 -14.41 -11.32
C SER A 29 51.32 -13.21 -10.43
N GLN A 30 51.41 -11.97 -10.97
CA GLN A 30 51.01 -10.77 -10.20
C GLN A 30 49.55 -10.36 -10.38
N SER A 31 48.91 -10.78 -11.47
CA SER A 31 47.49 -10.48 -11.71
C SER A 31 46.54 -11.38 -10.89
N SER A 32 46.95 -12.64 -10.61
CA SER A 32 46.15 -13.55 -9.78
C SER A 32 46.22 -13.19 -8.29
N ALA A 33 47.35 -12.71 -7.78
CA ALA A 33 47.49 -12.27 -6.40
C ALA A 33 46.75 -10.95 -6.11
N LEU A 34 46.60 -10.07 -7.12
CA LEU A 34 45.81 -8.86 -7.00
C LEU A 34 44.29 -9.10 -7.15
N LEU A 35 43.88 -10.15 -7.82
CA LEU A 35 42.48 -10.60 -7.91
C LEU A 35 42.06 -11.35 -6.62
N GLU A 36 42.97 -12.15 -6.04
CA GLU A 36 42.71 -12.82 -4.74
C GLU A 36 42.73 -11.83 -3.55
N ALA A 37 43.52 -10.75 -3.61
CA ALA A 37 43.53 -9.71 -2.59
C ALA A 37 42.31 -8.77 -2.65
N ARG A 38 41.57 -8.71 -3.79
CA ARG A 38 40.28 -7.98 -3.89
C ARG A 38 39.08 -8.80 -3.47
N GLY A 39 39.23 -10.08 -3.18
CA GLY A 39 38.15 -11.01 -2.88
C GLY A 39 37.80 -11.19 -1.41
N ARG A 40 38.36 -10.42 -0.49
CA ARG A 40 37.98 -10.47 0.94
C ARG A 40 38.15 -9.12 1.61
N LEU A 41 37.36 -8.12 1.23
CA LEU A 41 36.75 -7.29 2.22
C LEU A 41 35.61 -8.14 2.80
N ALA A 42 35.89 -8.92 3.82
CA ALA A 42 34.86 -9.43 4.70
C ALA A 42 34.22 -8.15 5.29
N VAL A 43 33.08 -7.77 4.76
CA VAL A 43 32.11 -6.96 5.49
C VAL A 43 31.91 -7.78 6.75
N GLN A 44 32.41 -7.31 7.90
CA GLN A 44 31.99 -7.86 9.19
C GLN A 44 30.48 -7.71 9.18
N SER A 45 29.76 -8.81 9.05
CA SER A 45 28.32 -8.82 9.26
C SER A 45 28.12 -8.25 10.66
N PRO A 46 27.31 -7.19 10.82
CA PRO A 46 26.93 -6.75 12.14
C PRO A 46 26.36 -7.98 12.85
N SER A 47 26.74 -8.20 14.08
CA SER A 47 26.21 -9.27 14.92
C SER A 47 24.83 -8.87 15.47
N THR A 48 23.91 -8.46 14.60
CA THR A 48 22.51 -8.37 14.94
C THR A 48 21.95 -9.79 14.92
N GLU A 49 21.80 -10.36 16.08
CA GLU A 49 21.20 -11.66 16.27
C GLU A 49 19.70 -11.50 16.00
N TYR A 50 19.19 -12.05 14.88
CA TYR A 50 17.78 -12.01 14.55
C TYR A 50 16.98 -12.82 15.59
N SER A 51 15.99 -12.19 16.23
CA SER A 51 15.09 -12.88 17.15
C SER A 51 13.84 -13.36 16.41
N PRO A 52 13.46 -14.64 16.54
CA PRO A 52 12.25 -15.18 15.91
C PRO A 52 11.01 -14.37 16.28
N VAL A 53 10.16 -14.09 15.30
CA VAL A 53 8.89 -13.38 15.51
C VAL A 53 7.80 -14.39 15.83
N THR A 54 7.16 -14.24 16.99
CA THR A 54 6.10 -15.14 17.48
C THR A 54 4.76 -14.42 17.55
N ASP A 55 3.65 -15.17 17.67
CA ASP A 55 2.32 -14.59 17.89
C ASP A 55 2.29 -13.66 19.10
N GLU A 56 3.00 -14.00 20.18
CA GLU A 56 3.09 -13.13 21.37
C GLU A 56 3.76 -11.79 21.05
N ARG A 57 4.86 -11.81 20.29
CA ARG A 57 5.56 -10.58 19.87
C ARG A 57 4.70 -9.75 18.89
N LEU A 58 3.92 -10.38 18.04
CA LEU A 58 3.01 -9.68 17.13
C LEU A 58 1.81 -9.08 17.86
N GLN A 59 1.28 -9.74 18.91
CA GLN A 59 0.22 -9.21 19.75
C GLN A 59 0.69 -8.07 20.66
N ASN A 60 1.93 -8.19 21.18
CA ASN A 60 2.54 -7.23 22.11
C ASN A 60 3.96 -6.85 21.62
N PRO A 61 4.07 -6.12 20.49
CA PRO A 61 5.38 -5.77 19.95
C PRO A 61 6.13 -4.83 20.88
N SER A 62 7.45 -5.07 21.02
CA SER A 62 8.35 -4.15 21.71
C SER A 62 8.16 -2.73 21.17
N PRO A 63 8.20 -1.69 22.03
CA PRO A 63 8.23 -0.31 21.55
C PRO A 63 9.31 -0.03 20.51
N ASN A 64 10.42 -0.76 20.60
CA ASN A 64 11.58 -0.59 19.73
C ASN A 64 11.42 -1.19 18.32
N ASP A 65 10.40 -2.05 18.12
CA ASP A 65 10.18 -2.79 16.88
C ASP A 65 9.00 -2.27 16.07
N TRP A 66 9.05 -2.52 14.75
CA TRP A 66 7.95 -2.31 13.81
C TRP A 66 7.74 -3.57 12.98
N LEU A 67 7.04 -4.58 13.56
CA LEU A 67 7.04 -5.96 13.04
C LEU A 67 6.03 -6.23 11.91
N MET A 68 5.07 -5.34 11.67
CA MET A 68 4.03 -5.54 10.64
C MET A 68 3.67 -4.22 9.94
N TYR A 69 2.84 -4.30 8.90
CA TYR A 69 2.48 -3.19 8.02
C TYR A 69 2.11 -1.90 8.75
N ARG A 70 1.31 -1.98 9.82
CA ARG A 70 0.89 -0.82 10.63
C ARG A 70 1.33 -0.89 12.10
N ARG A 71 2.38 -1.63 12.39
CA ARG A 71 2.99 -1.90 13.69
C ARG A 71 2.18 -2.85 14.58
N THR A 72 0.86 -2.68 14.70
CA THR A 72 -0.04 -3.45 15.56
C THR A 72 -1.25 -3.95 14.79
N TYR A 73 -1.92 -4.98 15.31
CA TYR A 73 -3.07 -5.62 14.66
C TYR A 73 -4.29 -4.72 14.50
N ASP A 74 -4.40 -3.67 15.33
CA ASP A 74 -5.46 -2.65 15.27
C ASP A 74 -5.29 -1.66 14.12
N SER A 75 -4.18 -1.72 13.40
CA SER A 75 -3.84 -0.86 12.26
C SER A 75 -3.72 0.63 12.58
N TRP A 76 -3.47 1.00 13.84
CA TRP A 76 -3.41 2.42 14.24
C TRP A 76 -2.27 3.20 13.60
N GLY A 77 -1.16 2.52 13.22
CA GLY A 77 0.02 3.23 12.70
C GLY A 77 0.62 4.17 13.75
N TYR A 78 0.61 3.74 15.00
CA TYR A 78 1.05 4.49 16.16
C TYR A 78 2.32 3.89 16.76
N SER A 79 3.31 4.75 17.05
CA SER A 79 4.52 4.39 17.80
C SER A 79 4.41 4.87 19.25
N PRO A 80 4.65 3.99 20.24
CA PRO A 80 4.68 4.41 21.65
C PRO A 80 6.00 5.10 22.06
N LEU A 81 6.95 5.27 21.14
CA LEU A 81 8.19 6.00 21.39
C LEU A 81 7.94 7.51 21.47
N ASP A 82 8.58 8.16 22.43
CA ASP A 82 8.38 9.55 22.82
C ASP A 82 9.67 10.38 22.99
N GLN A 83 10.83 9.86 22.52
CA GLN A 83 12.07 10.62 22.56
C GLN A 83 12.03 11.83 21.61
N ILE A 84 11.38 11.66 20.43
CA ILE A 84 11.16 12.73 19.47
C ILE A 84 9.78 13.33 19.77
N THR A 85 9.77 14.60 20.20
CA THR A 85 8.58 15.31 20.67
C THR A 85 8.34 16.61 19.88
N SER A 86 7.21 17.28 20.11
CA SER A 86 6.94 18.62 19.57
C SER A 86 8.00 19.66 19.96
N ASP A 87 8.66 19.49 21.12
CA ASP A 87 9.65 20.46 21.61
C ASP A 87 11.03 20.30 20.93
N ASN A 88 11.37 19.10 20.42
CA ASN A 88 12.71 18.81 19.90
C ASN A 88 12.74 18.33 18.43
N VAL A 89 11.60 18.11 17.80
CA VAL A 89 11.54 17.60 16.42
C VAL A 89 12.23 18.53 15.40
N ALA A 90 12.40 19.80 15.71
CA ALA A 90 13.14 20.74 14.88
C ALA A 90 14.62 20.35 14.71
N ASP A 91 15.18 19.56 15.63
CA ASP A 91 16.55 19.05 15.58
C ASP A 91 16.67 17.69 14.85
N LEU A 92 15.58 17.18 14.28
CA LEU A 92 15.57 15.92 13.53
C LEU A 92 16.36 16.06 12.24
N VAL A 93 17.33 15.16 12.01
CA VAL A 93 18.20 15.15 10.84
C VAL A 93 18.26 13.79 10.17
N PRO A 94 18.50 13.69 8.86
CA PRO A 94 18.79 12.42 8.22
C PRO A 94 20.14 11.88 8.73
N VAL A 95 20.12 10.65 9.27
CA VAL A 95 21.34 9.98 9.76
C VAL A 95 21.94 9.04 8.72
N TRP A 96 21.10 8.42 7.90
CA TRP A 96 21.55 7.67 6.73
C TRP A 96 20.43 7.57 5.66
N THR A 97 20.83 7.23 4.45
CA THR A 97 19.94 6.96 3.33
C THR A 97 20.44 5.77 2.53
N PHE A 98 19.51 4.99 1.96
CA PHE A 98 19.83 3.87 1.08
C PHE A 98 19.07 3.98 -0.24
N SER A 99 19.78 3.97 -1.37
CA SER A 99 19.16 3.95 -2.71
C SER A 99 18.77 2.53 -3.09
N THR A 100 17.49 2.29 -3.36
CA THR A 100 16.97 0.97 -3.70
C THR A 100 17.33 0.50 -5.11
N GLY A 101 17.70 1.43 -5.98
CA GLY A 101 17.98 1.17 -7.40
C GLY A 101 16.72 1.01 -8.27
N VAL A 102 15.52 1.24 -7.71
CA VAL A 102 14.23 1.14 -8.42
C VAL A 102 13.58 2.52 -8.51
N ILE A 103 12.97 2.84 -9.65
CA ILE A 103 12.44 4.18 -9.98
C ILE A 103 10.91 4.25 -10.02
N SER A 104 10.20 3.35 -9.39
CA SER A 104 8.72 3.37 -9.33
C SER A 104 8.22 3.75 -7.94
N GLY A 105 6.89 3.74 -7.73
CA GLY A 105 6.26 4.13 -6.47
C GLY A 105 6.63 3.21 -5.30
N HIS A 106 7.34 3.75 -4.30
CA HIS A 106 7.73 3.04 -3.07
C HIS A 106 6.66 3.26 -2.00
N GLN A 107 5.93 2.20 -1.62
CA GLN A 107 4.75 2.31 -0.76
C GLN A 107 4.89 1.57 0.58
N ALA A 108 5.88 0.70 0.74
CA ALA A 108 6.05 -0.12 1.93
C ALA A 108 6.58 0.68 3.14
N PRO A 109 6.21 0.29 4.38
CA PRO A 109 6.93 0.70 5.57
C PRO A 109 8.31 0.02 5.61
N PRO A 110 9.36 0.68 6.10
CA PRO A 110 10.50 -0.03 6.66
C PRO A 110 10.08 -0.79 7.91
N GLN A 111 10.14 -2.14 7.89
CA GLN A 111 9.78 -2.97 9.04
C GLN A 111 11.05 -3.38 9.79
N VAL A 112 11.05 -3.26 11.12
CA VAL A 112 12.26 -3.46 11.92
C VAL A 112 12.01 -4.50 13.01
N ASN A 113 12.89 -5.50 13.07
CA ASN A 113 12.96 -6.53 14.08
C ASN A 113 14.39 -6.58 14.65
N ASP A 114 14.57 -6.20 15.92
CA ASP A 114 15.85 -6.25 16.64
C ASP A 114 17.03 -5.66 15.83
N GLY A 115 16.82 -4.48 15.22
CA GLY A 115 17.87 -3.78 14.47
C GLY A 115 18.08 -4.26 13.03
N VAL A 116 17.35 -5.26 12.55
CA VAL A 116 17.29 -5.63 11.13
C VAL A 116 16.08 -4.95 10.47
N MET A 117 16.31 -4.15 9.44
CA MET A 117 15.27 -3.46 8.68
C MET A 117 14.97 -4.20 7.39
N PHE A 118 13.71 -4.60 7.20
CA PHE A 118 13.20 -5.17 5.96
C PHE A 118 12.46 -4.12 5.14
N VAL A 119 12.85 -3.98 3.90
CA VAL A 119 12.27 -3.03 2.95
C VAL A 119 11.88 -3.74 1.68
N THR A 120 10.64 -3.60 1.26
CA THR A 120 10.24 -4.04 -0.08
C THR A 120 10.21 -2.86 -1.05
N THR A 121 10.51 -3.15 -2.31
CA THR A 121 10.45 -2.17 -3.39
C THR A 121 9.46 -2.63 -4.47
N PRO A 122 9.10 -1.76 -5.41
CA PRO A 122 8.41 -2.21 -6.61
C PRO A 122 9.11 -3.41 -7.26
N GLU A 123 8.33 -4.23 -7.96
CA GLU A 123 8.81 -5.45 -8.66
C GLU A 123 9.22 -6.59 -7.72
N SER A 124 8.71 -6.61 -6.48
CA SER A 124 8.88 -7.71 -5.51
C SER A 124 10.35 -7.98 -5.14
N GLN A 125 11.13 -6.93 -4.93
CA GLN A 125 12.45 -7.01 -4.32
C GLN A 125 12.32 -6.86 -2.80
N VAL A 126 13.11 -7.61 -2.04
CA VAL A 126 13.26 -7.47 -0.58
C VAL A 126 14.71 -7.15 -0.25
N LEU A 127 14.89 -6.18 0.62
CA LEU A 127 16.20 -5.75 1.15
C LEU A 127 16.18 -5.96 2.66
N ALA A 128 17.23 -6.56 3.22
CA ALA A 128 17.53 -6.48 4.63
C ALA A 128 18.71 -5.53 4.84
N LEU A 129 18.50 -4.55 5.70
CA LEU A 129 19.48 -3.52 6.03
C LEU A 129 19.78 -3.55 7.53
N ASP A 130 20.98 -3.22 7.92
CA ASP A 130 21.25 -2.82 9.30
C ASP A 130 20.49 -1.52 9.58
N ALA A 131 19.55 -1.55 10.51
CA ALA A 131 18.66 -0.43 10.79
C ALA A 131 19.37 0.78 11.44
N ARG A 132 20.59 0.58 11.99
CA ARG A 132 21.41 1.65 12.56
C ARG A 132 22.21 2.40 11.50
N THR A 133 22.81 1.65 10.54
CA THR A 133 23.80 2.20 9.59
C THR A 133 23.29 2.32 8.16
N GLY A 134 22.24 1.57 7.79
CA GLY A 134 21.75 1.46 6.43
C GLY A 134 22.57 0.50 5.56
N ASP A 135 23.53 -0.26 6.13
CA ASP A 135 24.32 -1.22 5.39
C ASP A 135 23.47 -2.38 4.89
N LEU A 136 23.66 -2.77 3.63
CA LEU A 136 22.95 -3.90 3.02
C LEU A 136 23.46 -5.22 3.59
N MET A 137 22.58 -5.98 4.25
CA MET A 137 22.86 -7.34 4.73
C MET A 137 22.65 -8.37 3.63
N TRP A 138 21.47 -8.37 3.03
CA TRP A 138 21.14 -9.22 1.88
C TRP A 138 20.06 -8.59 1.00
N ARG A 139 19.90 -9.14 -0.21
CA ARG A 139 18.92 -8.72 -1.21
C ARG A 139 18.32 -9.92 -1.90
N TYR A 140 17.00 -9.97 -1.95
CA TYR A 140 16.22 -10.87 -2.80
C TYR A 140 15.60 -10.10 -3.96
N VAL A 141 15.66 -10.68 -5.17
CA VAL A 141 15.02 -10.12 -6.39
C VAL A 141 14.25 -11.21 -7.08
N ARG A 142 12.93 -11.07 -7.13
CA ARG A 142 12.05 -11.99 -7.85
C ARG A 142 12.36 -12.00 -9.34
N GLN A 143 12.54 -13.19 -9.91
CA GLN A 143 12.63 -13.37 -11.34
C GLN A 143 11.22 -13.60 -11.89
N LEU A 144 10.64 -12.55 -12.47
CA LEU A 144 9.28 -12.60 -13.01
C LEU A 144 9.26 -13.31 -14.38
N PRO A 145 8.17 -14.06 -14.69
CA PRO A 145 7.99 -14.67 -16.01
C PRO A 145 8.07 -13.65 -17.15
N ALA A 146 8.68 -14.05 -18.28
CA ALA A 146 8.89 -13.14 -19.41
C ALA A 146 7.58 -12.67 -20.08
N ASP A 147 6.52 -13.48 -19.97
CA ASP A 147 5.19 -13.23 -20.54
C ASP A 147 4.25 -12.49 -19.58
N ILE A 148 4.73 -12.11 -18.39
CA ILE A 148 3.90 -11.44 -17.38
C ILE A 148 3.37 -10.10 -17.88
N ARG A 149 2.07 -9.91 -17.75
CA ARG A 149 1.43 -8.58 -17.87
C ARG A 149 1.39 -7.94 -16.51
N ARG A 150 2.37 -7.11 -16.23
CA ARG A 150 2.50 -6.45 -14.92
C ARG A 150 1.27 -5.60 -14.62
N GLY A 151 0.76 -5.74 -13.39
CA GLY A 151 -0.20 -4.83 -12.79
C GLY A 151 0.47 -3.60 -12.21
N HIS A 152 -0.05 -3.08 -11.12
CA HIS A 152 0.63 -2.06 -10.32
C HIS A 152 1.93 -2.64 -9.78
N ARG A 153 3.06 -2.01 -10.07
CA ARG A 153 4.40 -2.51 -9.71
C ARG A 153 4.78 -2.30 -8.26
N THR A 154 3.81 -2.01 -7.41
CA THR A 154 4.03 -1.75 -5.99
C THR A 154 4.16 -3.03 -5.19
N ASN A 155 4.86 -2.92 -4.06
CA ASN A 155 4.80 -3.88 -2.97
C ASN A 155 4.72 -3.08 -1.66
N ARG A 156 3.93 -3.55 -0.68
CA ARG A 156 3.59 -2.79 0.53
C ARG A 156 4.17 -3.38 1.82
N GLY A 157 5.17 -4.26 1.72
CA GLY A 157 5.89 -4.77 2.89
C GLY A 157 5.92 -6.28 2.97
N VAL A 158 6.43 -6.76 4.08
CA VAL A 158 6.61 -8.19 4.38
C VAL A 158 5.73 -8.63 5.55
N GLY A 159 5.49 -9.92 5.69
CA GLY A 159 5.09 -10.58 6.92
C GLY A 159 6.31 -11.16 7.61
N LEU A 160 6.40 -11.08 8.92
CA LEU A 160 7.50 -11.66 9.72
C LEU A 160 6.94 -12.72 10.67
N TYR A 161 7.45 -13.94 10.61
CA TYR A 161 7.07 -15.01 11.54
C TYR A 161 8.15 -16.08 11.65
N GLY A 162 8.45 -16.54 12.87
CA GLY A 162 9.59 -17.40 13.12
C GLY A 162 10.88 -16.72 12.65
N ASP A 163 11.67 -17.46 11.90
CA ASP A 163 12.90 -17.00 11.24
C ASP A 163 12.67 -16.68 9.75
N LEU A 164 11.40 -16.41 9.36
CA LEU A 164 10.99 -16.24 7.96
C LEU A 164 10.46 -14.83 7.67
N VAL A 165 10.73 -14.40 6.44
CA VAL A 165 10.21 -13.18 5.82
C VAL A 165 9.31 -13.58 4.65
N PHE A 166 8.03 -13.24 4.70
CA PHE A 166 7.08 -13.56 3.65
C PHE A 166 6.83 -12.35 2.77
N VAL A 167 6.88 -12.54 1.46
CA VAL A 167 6.61 -11.48 0.50
C VAL A 167 5.65 -11.96 -0.59
N THR A 168 4.70 -11.09 -0.93
CA THR A 168 3.81 -11.30 -2.09
C THR A 168 4.46 -10.81 -3.37
N ALA A 169 4.14 -11.44 -4.50
CA ALA A 169 4.79 -11.16 -5.77
C ALA A 169 3.82 -10.83 -6.91
N GLN A 170 4.34 -10.15 -7.93
CA GLN A 170 3.60 -9.70 -9.12
C GLN A 170 3.06 -10.84 -9.99
N ASP A 171 3.60 -12.03 -9.86
CA ASP A 171 3.14 -13.25 -10.53
C ASP A 171 2.23 -14.13 -9.65
N ALA A 172 1.57 -13.49 -8.67
CA ALA A 172 0.62 -14.12 -7.74
C ALA A 172 1.22 -15.26 -6.91
N HIS A 173 2.48 -15.13 -6.52
CA HIS A 173 3.15 -16.04 -5.59
C HIS A 173 3.31 -15.41 -4.21
N VAL A 174 3.39 -16.25 -3.19
CA VAL A 174 3.96 -15.92 -1.89
C VAL A 174 5.30 -16.64 -1.77
N VAL A 175 6.31 -15.92 -1.30
CA VAL A 175 7.66 -16.44 -1.13
C VAL A 175 8.07 -16.28 0.32
N ALA A 176 8.57 -17.35 0.94
CA ALA A 176 9.23 -17.31 2.22
C ALA A 176 10.74 -17.26 2.04
N LEU A 177 11.36 -16.31 2.71
CA LEU A 177 12.82 -16.14 2.73
C LEU A 177 13.33 -16.38 4.15
N ASP A 178 14.50 -16.98 4.27
CA ASP A 178 15.22 -16.99 5.56
C ASP A 178 15.60 -15.55 5.94
N ALA A 179 15.25 -15.13 7.14
CA ALA A 179 15.39 -13.74 7.57
C ALA A 179 16.86 -13.28 7.70
N THR A 180 17.79 -14.21 7.87
CA THR A 180 19.21 -13.92 8.07
C THR A 180 20.02 -13.90 6.77
N SER A 181 19.63 -14.71 5.79
CA SER A 181 20.35 -14.89 4.53
C SER A 181 19.63 -14.36 3.30
N GLY A 182 18.30 -14.25 3.33
CA GLY A 182 17.47 -13.92 2.18
C GLY A 182 17.32 -15.09 1.18
N GLU A 183 17.76 -16.29 1.55
CA GLU A 183 17.58 -17.49 0.72
C GLU A 183 16.11 -17.93 0.70
N VAL A 184 15.63 -18.42 -0.46
CA VAL A 184 14.26 -18.89 -0.60
C VAL A 184 14.09 -20.21 0.13
N VAL A 185 13.17 -20.24 1.10
CA VAL A 185 12.79 -21.46 1.82
C VAL A 185 11.68 -22.18 1.06
N TRP A 186 10.64 -21.45 0.64
CA TRP A 186 9.61 -21.96 -0.25
C TRP A 186 9.05 -20.83 -1.14
N ASP A 187 8.42 -21.21 -2.25
CA ASP A 187 7.87 -20.34 -3.29
C ASP A 187 6.56 -20.96 -3.79
N GLN A 188 5.42 -20.42 -3.33
CA GLN A 188 4.10 -21.00 -3.56
C GLN A 188 3.26 -20.13 -4.49
N PRO A 189 2.81 -20.64 -5.66
CA PRO A 189 1.78 -19.98 -6.46
C PRO A 189 0.45 -20.00 -5.72
N VAL A 190 -0.16 -18.82 -5.59
CA VAL A 190 -1.49 -18.68 -4.99
C VAL A 190 -2.57 -18.71 -6.08
N GLU A 191 -2.25 -18.17 -7.27
CA GLU A 191 -3.18 -18.18 -8.40
C GLU A 191 -2.42 -18.02 -9.74
N ASP A 192 -3.09 -18.25 -10.88
CA ASP A 192 -2.49 -18.07 -12.20
C ASP A 192 -2.48 -16.59 -12.62
N TYR A 193 -1.29 -15.99 -12.67
CA TYR A 193 -1.09 -14.60 -13.11
C TYR A 193 -1.59 -14.34 -14.54
N ARG A 194 -1.69 -15.38 -15.41
CA ARG A 194 -2.18 -15.24 -16.78
C ARG A 194 -3.65 -14.89 -16.85
N LEU A 195 -4.40 -15.24 -15.80
CA LEU A 195 -5.81 -14.86 -15.62
C LEU A 195 -5.98 -13.42 -15.15
N GLY A 196 -4.89 -12.73 -14.77
CA GLY A 196 -4.92 -11.34 -14.34
C GLY A 196 -4.63 -11.13 -12.87
N TYR A 197 -4.44 -12.20 -12.10
CA TYR A 197 -4.07 -12.13 -10.69
C TYR A 197 -2.63 -11.62 -10.50
N TYR A 198 -2.43 -10.79 -9.50
CA TYR A 198 -1.12 -10.37 -8.99
C TYR A 198 -1.29 -9.94 -7.52
N MET A 199 -0.19 -9.70 -6.83
CA MET A 199 -0.25 -9.35 -5.41
C MET A 199 0.64 -8.14 -5.11
N THR A 200 0.17 -7.27 -4.19
CA THR A 200 0.84 -6.01 -3.83
C THR A 200 0.87 -5.72 -2.34
N MET A 201 0.14 -6.49 -1.55
CA MET A 201 0.00 -6.30 -0.10
C MET A 201 1.17 -6.88 0.69
N ALA A 202 1.39 -6.40 1.91
CA ALA A 202 2.14 -7.13 2.92
C ALA A 202 1.28 -8.29 3.46
N PRO A 203 1.79 -9.52 3.59
CA PRO A 203 1.06 -10.58 4.27
C PRO A 203 0.70 -10.21 5.71
N LEU A 204 -0.51 -10.55 6.15
CA LEU A 204 -0.89 -10.47 7.56
C LEU A 204 -0.56 -11.80 8.24
N ILE A 205 0.19 -11.76 9.33
CA ILE A 205 0.39 -12.95 10.16
C ILE A 205 -0.65 -12.93 11.27
N ALA A 206 -1.45 -13.97 11.39
CA ALA A 206 -2.43 -14.12 12.45
C ALA A 206 -2.61 -15.58 12.86
N ASN A 207 -2.54 -15.88 14.16
CA ASN A 207 -2.65 -17.24 14.70
C ASN A 207 -1.77 -18.26 13.98
N GLY A 208 -0.48 -17.93 13.80
CA GLY A 208 0.47 -18.83 13.17
C GLY A 208 0.20 -19.11 11.68
N LYS A 209 -0.51 -18.23 10.96
CA LYS A 209 -0.83 -18.37 9.53
C LYS A 209 -0.40 -17.13 8.75
N VAL A 210 -0.06 -17.33 7.48
CA VAL A 210 0.25 -16.25 6.52
C VAL A 210 -1.00 -15.96 5.69
N LEU A 211 -1.66 -14.83 5.97
CA LEU A 211 -2.89 -14.45 5.29
C LEU A 211 -2.61 -13.46 4.18
N VAL A 212 -3.17 -13.74 3.02
CA VAL A 212 -2.97 -12.95 1.81
C VAL A 212 -4.27 -12.76 1.02
N GLY A 213 -4.36 -11.67 0.30
CA GLY A 213 -5.39 -11.41 -0.70
C GLY A 213 -4.75 -11.10 -2.05
N VAL A 214 -5.56 -10.86 -3.06
CA VAL A 214 -5.12 -10.65 -4.44
C VAL A 214 -5.56 -9.31 -5.01
N SER A 215 -4.78 -8.82 -5.96
CA SER A 215 -5.08 -7.68 -6.85
C SER A 215 -5.56 -8.19 -8.21
N GLY A 216 -6.11 -7.29 -9.04
CA GLY A 216 -6.47 -7.59 -10.42
C GLY A 216 -7.97 -7.41 -10.72
N GLY A 217 -8.71 -6.66 -9.90
CA GLY A 217 -10.13 -6.37 -10.12
C GLY A 217 -10.43 -5.86 -11.52
N GLU A 218 -9.57 -4.97 -12.05
CA GLU A 218 -9.66 -4.39 -13.40
C GLU A 218 -9.43 -5.40 -14.54
N ARG A 219 -9.12 -6.65 -14.21
CA ARG A 219 -8.89 -7.75 -15.18
C ARG A 219 -9.92 -8.86 -15.08
N GLY A 220 -10.98 -8.63 -14.28
CA GLY A 220 -12.07 -9.60 -14.11
C GLY A 220 -11.63 -10.86 -13.38
N ILE A 221 -10.85 -10.72 -12.31
CA ILE A 221 -10.55 -11.82 -11.38
C ILE A 221 -11.72 -12.03 -10.41
N ARG A 222 -11.73 -13.14 -9.70
CA ARG A 222 -12.58 -13.38 -8.54
C ARG A 222 -11.73 -13.22 -7.27
N GLY A 223 -11.96 -12.15 -6.52
CA GLY A 223 -11.19 -11.83 -5.31
C GLY A 223 -11.34 -12.88 -4.22
N PHE A 224 -10.33 -12.97 -3.35
CA PHE A 224 -10.33 -13.86 -2.20
C PHE A 224 -9.31 -13.44 -1.14
N VAL A 225 -9.47 -14.00 0.06
CA VAL A 225 -8.44 -14.09 1.10
C VAL A 225 -8.08 -15.56 1.28
N ALA A 226 -6.78 -15.86 1.39
CA ALA A 226 -6.27 -17.19 1.66
C ALA A 226 -5.32 -17.19 2.85
N ALA A 227 -5.30 -18.27 3.62
CA ALA A 227 -4.33 -18.55 4.65
C ALA A 227 -3.40 -19.65 4.21
N LEU A 228 -2.10 -19.45 4.40
CA LEU A 228 -1.05 -20.39 4.10
C LEU A 228 -0.35 -20.83 5.37
N ASP A 229 0.11 -22.06 5.39
CA ASP A 229 1.00 -22.59 6.41
C ASP A 229 2.37 -21.90 6.31
N PRO A 230 2.92 -21.32 7.40
CA PRO A 230 4.17 -20.57 7.33
C PRO A 230 5.40 -21.44 7.01
N ASP A 231 5.38 -22.73 7.38
CA ASP A 231 6.54 -23.61 7.20
C ASP A 231 6.59 -24.23 5.79
N THR A 232 5.41 -24.47 5.17
CA THR A 232 5.31 -25.20 3.90
C THR A 232 4.79 -24.37 2.74
N GLY A 233 4.07 -23.27 3.02
CA GLY A 233 3.35 -22.48 2.03
C GLY A 233 2.05 -23.13 1.53
N GLU A 234 1.66 -24.31 2.04
CA GLU A 234 0.41 -24.98 1.66
C GLU A 234 -0.81 -24.14 2.07
N GLU A 235 -1.82 -24.08 1.20
CA GLU A 235 -3.05 -23.37 1.49
C GLU A 235 -3.89 -24.13 2.54
N ILE A 236 -4.18 -23.45 3.66
CA ILE A 236 -5.01 -23.99 4.75
C ILE A 236 -6.50 -23.77 4.46
N TRP A 237 -6.85 -22.54 4.06
CA TRP A 237 -8.21 -22.19 3.67
C TRP A 237 -8.21 -21.01 2.67
N ARG A 238 -9.31 -20.91 1.91
CA ARG A 238 -9.58 -19.79 1.01
C ARG A 238 -11.03 -19.37 1.11
N THR A 239 -11.28 -18.06 1.21
CA THR A 239 -12.61 -17.47 1.20
C THR A 239 -12.72 -16.45 0.08
N TYR A 240 -13.61 -16.71 -0.86
CA TYR A 240 -13.86 -15.81 -1.97
C TYR A 240 -14.68 -14.59 -1.52
N THR A 241 -14.26 -13.40 -1.94
CA THR A 241 -14.98 -12.15 -1.68
C THR A 241 -16.13 -11.91 -2.66
N VAL A 242 -16.21 -12.71 -3.72
CA VAL A 242 -17.37 -12.82 -4.61
C VAL A 242 -17.94 -14.23 -4.48
N PRO A 243 -19.13 -14.41 -3.90
CA PRO A 243 -19.68 -15.74 -3.63
C PRO A 243 -20.07 -16.48 -4.91
N GLY A 244 -19.82 -17.78 -4.94
CA GLY A 244 -20.26 -18.68 -6.01
C GLY A 244 -21.62 -19.30 -5.76
N PRO A 245 -22.14 -20.11 -6.70
CA PRO A 245 -23.43 -20.77 -6.56
C PRO A 245 -23.58 -21.57 -5.27
N GLY A 246 -24.63 -21.29 -4.51
CA GLY A 246 -24.92 -21.92 -3.22
C GLY A 246 -24.26 -21.26 -2.01
N GLU A 247 -23.36 -20.32 -2.21
CA GLU A 247 -22.78 -19.49 -1.15
C GLU A 247 -23.69 -18.28 -0.84
N PRO A 248 -23.80 -17.84 0.43
CA PRO A 248 -24.58 -16.66 0.80
C PRO A 248 -24.12 -15.42 0.03
N GLY A 249 -25.09 -14.66 -0.53
CA GLY A 249 -24.83 -13.46 -1.32
C GLY A 249 -24.66 -13.69 -2.83
N ASN A 250 -24.57 -14.92 -3.32
CA ASN A 250 -24.50 -15.22 -4.75
C ASN A 250 -25.76 -14.76 -5.52
N ASP A 251 -26.91 -14.75 -4.86
CA ASP A 251 -28.17 -14.25 -5.40
C ASP A 251 -28.17 -12.76 -5.74
N THR A 252 -27.17 -12.02 -5.29
CA THR A 252 -26.92 -10.61 -5.66
C THR A 252 -26.11 -10.43 -6.95
N TRP A 253 -25.74 -11.55 -7.59
CA TRP A 253 -25.00 -11.61 -8.85
C TRP A 253 -25.84 -12.27 -9.95
N PRO A 254 -26.08 -11.59 -11.10
CA PRO A 254 -26.87 -12.18 -12.17
C PRO A 254 -26.05 -13.20 -12.96
N GLY A 255 -26.63 -14.39 -13.17
CA GLY A 255 -26.02 -15.44 -13.99
C GLY A 255 -24.61 -15.80 -13.55
N ASP A 256 -23.66 -15.76 -14.48
CA ASP A 256 -22.26 -16.13 -14.28
C ASP A 256 -21.33 -14.94 -14.01
N THR A 257 -21.86 -13.72 -13.78
CA THR A 257 -21.06 -12.51 -13.58
C THR A 257 -20.18 -12.57 -12.33
N TRP A 258 -20.51 -13.43 -11.35
CA TRP A 258 -19.70 -13.70 -10.17
C TRP A 258 -18.30 -14.24 -10.51
N GLN A 259 -18.12 -14.93 -11.64
CA GLN A 259 -16.83 -15.54 -12.03
C GLN A 259 -15.76 -14.48 -12.31
N THR A 260 -16.17 -13.29 -12.75
CA THR A 260 -15.29 -12.16 -13.08
C THR A 260 -15.63 -10.93 -12.23
N GLY A 261 -16.22 -11.16 -11.06
CA GLY A 261 -16.87 -10.14 -10.23
C GLY A 261 -15.94 -9.16 -9.55
N GLY A 262 -14.63 -9.29 -9.64
CA GLY A 262 -13.67 -8.38 -9.01
C GLY A 262 -13.54 -8.59 -7.50
N ALA A 263 -13.86 -7.59 -6.70
CA ALA A 263 -13.71 -7.57 -5.23
C ALA A 263 -12.29 -7.96 -4.75
N PRO A 264 -11.22 -7.42 -5.33
CA PRO A 264 -9.86 -7.74 -4.93
C PRO A 264 -9.61 -7.33 -3.46
N VAL A 265 -8.64 -7.99 -2.82
CA VAL A 265 -8.14 -7.65 -1.47
C VAL A 265 -6.64 -7.40 -1.61
N TRP A 266 -6.26 -6.14 -1.83
CA TRP A 266 -4.88 -5.79 -2.17
C TRP A 266 -4.16 -4.93 -1.12
N ILE A 267 -4.80 -4.71 0.04
CA ILE A 267 -4.23 -4.09 1.24
C ILE A 267 -4.32 -5.08 2.41
N THR A 268 -3.31 -5.04 3.28
CA THR A 268 -3.23 -5.85 4.51
C THR A 268 -4.41 -5.56 5.43
N GLY A 269 -5.05 -6.63 5.92
CA GLY A 269 -6.16 -6.57 6.87
C GLY A 269 -5.73 -6.20 8.29
N SER A 270 -6.71 -6.09 9.18
CA SER A 270 -6.51 -5.98 10.63
C SER A 270 -6.97 -7.27 11.34
N PHE A 271 -6.55 -7.47 12.59
CA PHE A 271 -6.87 -8.68 13.36
C PHE A 271 -7.27 -8.33 14.79
N ASP A 272 -8.38 -8.90 15.27
CA ASP A 272 -8.79 -8.86 16.68
C ASP A 272 -8.53 -10.22 17.33
N PRO A 273 -7.42 -10.39 18.07
CA PRO A 273 -7.08 -11.67 18.70
C PRO A 273 -8.13 -12.12 19.72
N ALA A 274 -8.85 -11.17 20.36
CA ALA A 274 -9.85 -11.50 21.37
C ALA A 274 -11.12 -12.14 20.76
N LEU A 275 -11.43 -11.80 19.51
CA LEU A 275 -12.55 -12.37 18.76
C LEU A 275 -12.11 -13.47 17.80
N ASN A 276 -10.81 -13.63 17.57
CA ASN A 276 -10.21 -14.49 16.53
C ASN A 276 -10.69 -14.12 15.12
N LEU A 277 -10.88 -12.82 14.84
CA LEU A 277 -11.41 -12.34 13.57
C LEU A 277 -10.41 -11.43 12.86
N THR A 278 -10.20 -11.69 11.57
CA THR A 278 -9.51 -10.80 10.65
C THR A 278 -10.53 -9.97 9.86
N TYR A 279 -10.21 -8.69 9.62
CA TYR A 279 -11.07 -7.76 8.90
C TYR A 279 -10.40 -7.31 7.62
N TRP A 280 -11.11 -7.44 6.50
CA TRP A 280 -10.58 -7.16 5.18
C TRP A 280 -11.49 -6.23 4.41
N GLY A 281 -10.92 -5.15 3.90
CA GLY A 281 -11.61 -4.32 2.92
C GLY A 281 -11.58 -4.98 1.54
N THR A 282 -12.68 -4.90 0.81
CA THR A 282 -12.81 -5.47 -0.54
C THR A 282 -12.94 -4.37 -1.58
N GLY A 283 -12.34 -4.62 -2.74
CA GLY A 283 -12.33 -3.67 -3.84
C GLY A 283 -13.61 -3.62 -4.67
N ASN A 284 -13.54 -2.82 -5.70
CA ASN A 284 -14.62 -2.59 -6.65
C ASN A 284 -15.02 -3.85 -7.41
N PRO A 285 -16.27 -3.92 -7.88
CA PRO A 285 -16.72 -5.02 -8.73
C PRO A 285 -16.18 -4.91 -10.18
N GLY A 286 -16.11 -6.05 -10.85
CA GLY A 286 -15.76 -6.17 -12.27
C GLY A 286 -16.96 -6.60 -13.15
N PRO A 287 -17.16 -5.97 -14.34
CA PRO A 287 -16.61 -4.69 -14.77
C PRO A 287 -17.13 -3.53 -13.91
N TRP A 288 -16.54 -2.34 -14.00
CA TRP A 288 -16.88 -1.24 -13.10
C TRP A 288 -18.36 -0.83 -13.15
N ILE A 289 -18.98 -0.86 -14.33
CA ILE A 289 -20.32 -0.32 -14.52
C ILE A 289 -21.40 -1.29 -14.06
N GLY A 290 -22.23 -0.84 -13.12
CA GLY A 290 -23.26 -1.65 -12.47
C GLY A 290 -24.33 -2.21 -13.41
N ASP A 291 -24.62 -1.54 -14.52
CA ASP A 291 -25.59 -2.01 -15.52
C ASP A 291 -25.20 -3.37 -16.12
N ALA A 292 -23.91 -3.69 -16.18
CA ALA A 292 -23.42 -4.98 -16.68
C ALA A 292 -23.63 -6.14 -15.69
N ARG A 293 -23.92 -5.83 -14.42
CA ARG A 293 -24.08 -6.79 -13.32
C ARG A 293 -25.11 -6.29 -12.30
N PRO A 294 -26.41 -6.14 -12.70
CA PRO A 294 -27.44 -5.65 -11.80
C PRO A 294 -27.53 -6.51 -10.52
N GLY A 295 -27.84 -5.87 -9.40
CA GLY A 295 -27.85 -6.45 -8.06
C GLY A 295 -26.86 -5.77 -7.14
N ASP A 296 -26.83 -6.15 -5.86
CA ASP A 296 -25.96 -5.51 -4.86
C ASP A 296 -24.49 -5.88 -5.02
N ASN A 297 -24.21 -7.05 -5.62
CA ASN A 297 -22.87 -7.58 -5.88
C ASN A 297 -22.03 -7.80 -4.62
N LEU A 298 -22.59 -8.53 -3.64
CA LEU A 298 -21.88 -8.89 -2.41
C LEU A 298 -20.66 -9.78 -2.74
N TYR A 299 -19.51 -9.59 -2.10
CA TYR A 299 -19.16 -8.64 -1.05
C TYR A 299 -18.18 -7.59 -1.59
N THR A 300 -18.47 -6.95 -2.72
CA THR A 300 -17.66 -5.84 -3.24
C THR A 300 -17.86 -4.59 -2.39
N ASN A 301 -16.85 -3.70 -2.35
CA ASN A 301 -16.92 -2.41 -1.65
C ASN A 301 -17.35 -2.55 -0.18
N SER A 302 -16.83 -3.56 0.49
CA SER A 302 -17.27 -4.00 1.82
C SER A 302 -16.10 -4.13 2.77
N VAL A 303 -16.40 -4.24 4.07
CA VAL A 303 -15.56 -4.93 5.02
C VAL A 303 -16.14 -6.31 5.30
N VAL A 304 -15.29 -7.33 5.31
CA VAL A 304 -15.64 -8.70 5.71
C VAL A 304 -14.85 -9.11 6.94
N ALA A 305 -15.52 -9.77 7.90
CA ALA A 305 -14.90 -10.39 9.07
C ALA A 305 -14.76 -11.89 8.84
N LEU A 306 -13.53 -12.40 8.84
CA LEU A 306 -13.23 -13.82 8.64
C LEU A 306 -12.61 -14.41 9.89
N ASP A 307 -13.08 -15.59 10.30
CA ASP A 307 -12.44 -16.38 11.34
C ASP A 307 -11.01 -16.72 10.92
N ALA A 308 -10.03 -16.38 11.75
CA ALA A 308 -8.61 -16.50 11.40
C ALA A 308 -8.16 -17.96 11.22
N ASP A 309 -8.84 -18.94 11.83
CA ASP A 309 -8.47 -20.34 11.74
C ASP A 309 -9.11 -21.06 10.56
N THR A 310 -10.33 -20.67 10.18
CA THR A 310 -11.15 -21.42 9.22
C THR A 310 -11.49 -20.64 7.95
N GLY A 311 -11.31 -19.32 7.95
CA GLY A 311 -11.75 -18.44 6.87
C GLY A 311 -13.27 -18.25 6.81
N GLU A 312 -14.05 -18.77 7.76
CA GLU A 312 -15.50 -18.62 7.77
C GLU A 312 -15.92 -17.16 7.88
N LEU A 313 -16.81 -16.69 7.00
CA LEU A 313 -17.38 -15.35 7.04
C LEU A 313 -18.30 -15.22 8.27
N LYS A 314 -17.93 -14.36 9.22
CA LYS A 314 -18.67 -14.10 10.45
C LYS A 314 -19.52 -12.83 10.40
N GLY A 315 -19.20 -11.91 9.51
CA GLY A 315 -19.96 -10.67 9.33
C GLY A 315 -19.42 -9.84 8.19
N PHE A 316 -20.24 -8.91 7.73
CA PHE A 316 -19.82 -7.93 6.71
C PHE A 316 -20.64 -6.65 6.86
N HIS A 317 -20.11 -5.57 6.25
CA HIS A 317 -20.86 -4.36 5.94
C HIS A 317 -20.47 -3.88 4.55
N GLN A 318 -21.47 -3.63 3.68
CA GLN A 318 -21.24 -3.09 2.34
C GLN A 318 -21.39 -1.57 2.37
N TYR A 319 -20.30 -0.85 2.20
CA TYR A 319 -20.26 0.63 2.23
C TYR A 319 -21.05 1.28 1.10
N HIS A 320 -21.08 0.62 -0.08
CA HIS A 320 -21.93 1.02 -1.19
C HIS A 320 -22.17 -0.17 -2.13
N TRP A 321 -23.42 -0.32 -2.57
CA TRP A 321 -23.89 -1.43 -3.39
C TRP A 321 -23.82 -1.10 -4.89
N ASN A 322 -23.66 -2.12 -5.75
CA ASN A 322 -23.63 -1.99 -7.21
C ASN A 322 -22.70 -0.85 -7.68
N GLY A 323 -21.49 -0.80 -7.09
CA GLY A 323 -20.52 0.28 -7.30
C GLY A 323 -20.20 0.50 -8.78
N SER A 324 -20.07 1.76 -9.20
CA SER A 324 -19.80 2.14 -10.58
C SER A 324 -18.75 3.26 -10.70
N TRP A 325 -17.99 3.52 -9.63
CA TRP A 325 -17.13 4.70 -9.49
C TRP A 325 -15.64 4.37 -9.32
N ASP A 326 -15.25 3.08 -9.34
CA ASP A 326 -13.91 2.61 -9.02
C ASP A 326 -13.50 2.87 -7.56
N TRP A 327 -14.46 2.83 -6.65
CA TRP A 327 -14.21 3.05 -5.24
C TRP A 327 -13.93 1.74 -4.51
N ASP A 328 -12.66 1.35 -4.51
CA ASP A 328 -12.15 0.25 -3.70
C ASP A 328 -12.20 0.59 -2.21
N GLU A 329 -12.90 -0.17 -1.41
CA GLU A 329 -12.92 0.01 0.05
C GLU A 329 -11.92 -0.91 0.76
N VAL A 330 -10.76 -1.08 0.16
CA VAL A 330 -9.74 -2.07 0.56
C VAL A 330 -8.89 -1.69 1.77
N SER A 331 -8.87 -0.42 2.19
CA SER A 331 -8.10 -0.05 3.38
C SER A 331 -8.57 -0.86 4.58
N ALA A 332 -7.63 -1.46 5.32
CA ALA A 332 -7.98 -2.15 6.55
C ALA A 332 -8.67 -1.16 7.51
N PRO A 333 -9.84 -1.51 8.05
CA PRO A 333 -10.46 -0.67 9.06
C PRO A 333 -9.58 -0.65 10.32
N LEU A 334 -9.51 0.52 10.97
CA LEU A 334 -8.81 0.63 12.23
C LEU A 334 -9.71 0.08 13.35
N LEU A 335 -9.14 -0.75 14.22
CA LEU A 335 -9.85 -1.29 15.38
C LEU A 335 -9.75 -0.28 16.53
N ILE A 336 -10.74 0.59 16.68
CA ILE A 336 -10.74 1.66 17.68
C ILE A 336 -12.03 1.53 18.50
N ASP A 337 -11.89 1.53 19.82
CA ASP A 337 -13.05 1.58 20.69
C ASP A 337 -13.52 3.04 20.82
N VAL A 338 -14.74 3.33 20.42
CA VAL A 338 -15.33 4.69 20.47
C VAL A 338 -16.36 4.80 21.60
N ASN A 339 -16.41 5.97 22.22
CA ASN A 339 -17.42 6.27 23.23
C ASN A 339 -18.60 7.00 22.60
N ARG A 340 -19.78 6.40 22.69
CA ARG A 340 -21.03 7.03 22.28
C ARG A 340 -21.96 7.10 23.48
N GLU A 341 -22.24 8.31 23.95
CA GLU A 341 -23.15 8.57 25.07
C GLU A 341 -22.83 7.78 26.36
N GLY A 342 -21.53 7.56 26.64
CA GLY A 342 -21.05 6.80 27.79
C GLY A 342 -20.98 5.29 27.58
N ARG A 343 -21.35 4.78 26.42
CA ARG A 343 -21.16 3.39 26.02
C ARG A 343 -19.89 3.24 25.18
N ILE A 344 -18.98 2.38 25.61
CA ILE A 344 -17.81 1.99 24.81
C ILE A 344 -18.25 0.95 23.76
N ILE A 345 -18.04 1.25 22.50
CA ILE A 345 -18.35 0.40 21.35
C ILE A 345 -17.05 -0.07 20.74
N LYS A 346 -16.86 -1.37 20.64
CA LYS A 346 -15.75 -1.96 19.87
C LYS A 346 -16.01 -1.70 18.39
N SER A 347 -15.26 -0.78 17.78
CA SER A 347 -15.57 -0.32 16.44
C SER A 347 -14.52 -0.67 15.41
N LEU A 348 -14.98 -0.75 14.16
CA LEU A 348 -14.20 -0.64 12.94
C LEU A 348 -14.39 0.79 12.43
N VAL A 349 -13.31 1.54 12.31
CA VAL A 349 -13.33 2.91 11.81
C VAL A 349 -12.69 2.94 10.43
N HIS A 350 -13.41 3.42 9.42
CA HIS A 350 -12.96 3.39 8.04
C HIS A 350 -13.24 4.72 7.31
N PRO A 351 -12.20 5.54 7.05
CA PRO A 351 -12.32 6.65 6.11
C PRO A 351 -12.30 6.08 4.69
N ALA A 352 -13.49 6.02 4.08
CA ALA A 352 -13.75 5.31 2.84
C ALA A 352 -13.44 6.14 1.59
N ARG A 353 -13.19 5.48 0.45
CA ARG A 353 -13.05 6.15 -0.86
C ARG A 353 -14.30 6.94 -1.25
N ASN A 354 -15.47 6.45 -0.86
CA ASN A 354 -16.75 7.13 -1.13
C ASN A 354 -16.91 8.51 -0.46
N GLY A 355 -15.95 8.91 0.39
CA GLY A 355 -15.92 10.23 1.03
C GLY A 355 -16.56 10.28 2.42
N TYR A 356 -16.98 9.15 2.96
CA TYR A 356 -17.54 9.05 4.32
C TYR A 356 -16.56 8.40 5.30
N LEU A 357 -16.55 8.88 6.51
CA LEU A 357 -15.93 8.25 7.67
C LEU A 357 -16.98 7.35 8.32
N TRP A 358 -16.78 6.04 8.22
CA TRP A 358 -17.68 5.02 8.73
C TRP A 358 -17.25 4.53 10.09
N ILE A 359 -18.22 4.36 10.99
CA ILE A 359 -18.05 3.74 12.30
C ILE A 359 -19.01 2.57 12.38
N LEU A 360 -18.45 1.37 12.53
CA LEU A 360 -19.19 0.12 12.58
C LEU A 360 -18.86 -0.61 13.89
N GLU A 361 -19.84 -1.22 14.55
CA GLU A 361 -19.61 -2.07 15.71
C GLU A 361 -19.16 -3.46 15.25
N ARG A 362 -18.05 -3.97 15.80
CA ARG A 362 -17.58 -5.33 15.59
C ARG A 362 -18.00 -6.24 16.75
N THR A 363 -18.57 -7.39 16.41
CA THR A 363 -18.93 -8.45 17.36
C THR A 363 -18.36 -9.79 16.89
N ALA A 364 -18.51 -10.86 17.66
CA ALA A 364 -18.03 -12.17 17.27
C ALA A 364 -18.73 -12.76 16.03
N SER A 365 -19.89 -12.21 15.62
CA SER A 365 -20.73 -12.80 14.57
C SER A 365 -21.43 -11.79 13.66
N ALA A 366 -21.12 -10.49 13.81
CA ALA A 366 -21.73 -9.43 13.00
C ALA A 366 -20.86 -8.18 12.97
N ILE A 367 -21.06 -7.38 11.92
CA ILE A 367 -20.62 -6.00 11.80
C ILE A 367 -21.89 -5.16 11.67
N ASN A 368 -22.13 -4.26 12.63
CA ASN A 368 -23.33 -3.43 12.70
C ASN A 368 -23.01 -1.99 12.37
N PHE A 369 -23.87 -1.33 11.61
CA PHE A 369 -23.74 0.10 11.33
C PHE A 369 -23.99 0.92 12.61
N ILE A 370 -23.16 1.93 12.85
CA ILE A 370 -23.30 2.90 13.92
C ILE A 370 -23.49 4.30 13.35
N ASP A 371 -22.55 4.74 12.47
CA ASP A 371 -22.53 6.11 12.00
C ASP A 371 -21.72 6.27 10.70
N ALA A 372 -22.01 7.31 9.92
CA ALA A 372 -21.24 7.67 8.73
C ALA A 372 -21.31 9.18 8.48
N GLU A 373 -20.17 9.88 8.56
CA GLU A 373 -20.08 11.33 8.35
C GLU A 373 -19.22 11.66 7.12
N PRO A 374 -19.62 12.59 6.24
CA PRO A 374 -18.81 12.98 5.11
C PRO A 374 -17.56 13.74 5.59
N TYR A 375 -16.37 13.24 5.22
CA TYR A 375 -15.11 13.92 5.56
C TYR A 375 -14.55 14.76 4.39
N VAL A 376 -15.04 14.54 3.18
CA VAL A 376 -14.79 15.36 1.98
C VAL A 376 -16.10 15.65 1.25
N TYR A 377 -16.09 16.61 0.35
CA TYR A 377 -17.25 16.88 -0.49
C TYR A 377 -17.63 15.67 -1.33
N GLN A 378 -18.90 15.28 -1.26
CA GLN A 378 -19.49 14.23 -2.06
C GLN A 378 -20.87 14.63 -2.61
N ASN A 379 -21.27 14.08 -3.78
CA ASN A 379 -22.55 14.32 -4.40
C ASN A 379 -23.25 13.04 -4.90
N VAL A 380 -22.70 11.88 -4.54
CA VAL A 380 -23.22 10.57 -5.00
C VAL A 380 -24.30 10.05 -4.07
N PHE A 381 -24.09 10.10 -2.76
CA PHE A 381 -25.10 9.66 -1.79
C PHE A 381 -26.07 10.80 -1.50
N SER A 382 -27.37 10.55 -1.68
CA SER A 382 -28.43 11.48 -1.30
C SER A 382 -28.83 11.32 0.17
N SER A 383 -28.69 10.11 0.71
CA SER A 383 -28.91 9.76 2.11
C SER A 383 -28.23 8.44 2.44
N ILE A 384 -28.07 8.17 3.74
CA ILE A 384 -27.68 6.88 4.28
C ILE A 384 -28.78 6.44 5.25
N ASP A 385 -29.26 5.20 5.10
CA ASP A 385 -30.25 4.62 6.00
C ASP A 385 -29.67 4.47 7.41
N SER A 386 -30.35 5.00 8.40
CA SER A 386 -29.83 5.11 9.77
C SER A 386 -29.78 3.79 10.55
N GLU A 387 -30.40 2.73 10.06
CA GLU A 387 -30.39 1.40 10.70
C GLU A 387 -29.36 0.48 10.03
N SER A 388 -29.35 0.45 8.70
CA SER A 388 -28.51 -0.47 7.91
C SER A 388 -27.20 0.14 7.41
N GLY A 389 -27.09 1.47 7.40
CA GLY A 389 -25.97 2.17 6.75
C GLY A 389 -26.01 2.11 5.21
N ARG A 390 -27.11 1.62 4.61
CA ARG A 390 -27.23 1.51 3.15
C ARG A 390 -27.41 2.88 2.52
N PRO A 391 -26.55 3.26 1.54
CA PRO A 391 -26.71 4.54 0.85
C PRO A 391 -27.79 4.50 -0.23
N GLU A 392 -28.49 5.62 -0.40
CA GLU A 392 -29.29 5.94 -1.56
C GLU A 392 -28.50 6.86 -2.49
N TYR A 393 -28.64 6.68 -3.79
CA TYR A 393 -27.83 7.41 -4.78
C TYR A 393 -28.58 8.52 -5.48
N ASN A 394 -27.89 9.63 -5.73
CA ASN A 394 -28.27 10.57 -6.76
C ASN A 394 -28.09 9.90 -8.14
N SER A 395 -29.19 9.53 -8.76
CA SER A 395 -29.15 8.76 -10.01
C SER A 395 -28.38 9.46 -11.14
N GLU A 396 -28.32 10.79 -11.14
CA GLU A 396 -27.58 11.58 -12.14
C GLU A 396 -26.05 11.42 -11.99
N ASN A 397 -25.57 11.12 -10.78
CA ASN A 397 -24.16 10.94 -10.46
C ASN A 397 -23.70 9.46 -10.55
N LYS A 398 -24.61 8.54 -10.93
CA LYS A 398 -24.28 7.13 -11.18
C LYS A 398 -24.01 6.88 -12.65
N PRO A 399 -22.78 6.46 -13.04
CA PRO A 399 -22.45 6.06 -14.40
C PRO A 399 -23.26 4.84 -14.86
N GLY A 400 -23.52 4.77 -16.17
CA GLY A 400 -24.19 3.64 -16.81
C GLY A 400 -23.64 3.39 -18.21
N ILE A 401 -24.05 2.30 -18.86
CA ILE A 401 -23.67 2.00 -20.24
C ILE A 401 -24.26 3.07 -21.18
N GLY A 402 -23.37 3.79 -21.88
CA GLY A 402 -23.76 4.92 -22.75
C GLY A 402 -24.22 6.16 -21.96
N LYS A 403 -24.14 6.14 -20.63
CA LYS A 403 -24.47 7.27 -19.78
C LYS A 403 -23.22 7.77 -19.08
N ARG A 404 -22.81 8.99 -19.41
CA ARG A 404 -21.75 9.69 -18.67
C ARG A 404 -22.33 10.33 -17.42
N ALA A 405 -21.70 10.07 -16.26
CA ALA A 405 -22.02 10.76 -15.02
C ALA A 405 -20.77 11.44 -14.46
N THR A 406 -20.99 12.59 -13.83
CA THR A 406 -19.96 13.34 -13.11
C THR A 406 -20.21 13.21 -11.61
N PHE A 407 -19.17 12.91 -10.85
CA PHE A 407 -19.30 12.64 -9.43
C PHE A 407 -18.07 13.10 -8.63
N CYS A 408 -18.29 13.38 -7.37
CA CYS A 408 -17.29 13.70 -6.36
C CYS A 408 -17.56 12.83 -5.10
N PRO A 409 -16.52 12.39 -4.41
CA PRO A 409 -15.11 12.54 -4.76
C PRO A 409 -14.76 11.78 -6.05
N SER A 410 -13.54 11.98 -6.56
CA SER A 410 -13.09 11.36 -7.82
C SER A 410 -13.05 9.83 -7.74
N LEU A 411 -12.69 9.17 -8.83
CA LEU A 411 -12.46 7.72 -8.86
C LEU A 411 -11.36 7.26 -7.86
N TRP A 412 -10.43 8.13 -7.49
CA TRP A 412 -9.45 7.86 -6.42
C TRP A 412 -10.02 8.10 -5.01
N GLY A 413 -11.26 8.59 -4.90
CA GLY A 413 -11.95 8.78 -3.63
C GLY A 413 -11.54 10.04 -2.87
N GLY A 414 -12.18 10.23 -1.72
CA GLY A 414 -11.76 11.21 -0.72
C GLY A 414 -10.43 10.84 -0.06
N LYS A 415 -10.11 9.56 -0.05
CA LYS A 415 -8.84 8.93 0.30
C LYS A 415 -8.76 7.61 -0.46
N ASP A 416 -7.59 7.27 -1.00
CA ASP A 416 -7.31 5.95 -1.54
C ASP A 416 -6.63 5.06 -0.48
N TRP A 417 -5.75 4.13 -0.89
CA TRP A 417 -5.03 3.22 0.01
C TRP A 417 -4.15 3.89 1.08
N PRO A 418 -3.56 5.09 0.93
CA PRO A 418 -2.67 5.62 1.96
C PRO A 418 -3.32 5.56 3.35
N PRO A 419 -2.75 4.79 4.31
CA PRO A 419 -3.43 4.56 5.58
C PRO A 419 -3.48 5.81 6.45
N ALA A 420 -4.61 5.97 7.11
CA ALA A 420 -4.82 6.89 8.23
C ALA A 420 -4.03 6.44 9.47
N ALA A 421 -3.92 7.28 10.48
CA ALA A 421 -3.36 6.92 11.78
C ALA A 421 -4.29 7.36 12.91
N TYR A 422 -4.21 6.64 14.04
CA TYR A 422 -4.92 7.00 15.27
C TYR A 422 -3.93 7.19 16.41
N SER A 423 -4.11 8.23 17.20
CA SER A 423 -3.35 8.45 18.43
C SER A 423 -4.24 8.25 19.65
N PRO A 424 -3.92 7.28 20.53
CA PRO A 424 -4.66 7.09 21.77
C PRO A 424 -4.43 8.22 22.79
N GLN A 425 -3.42 9.08 22.61
CA GLN A 425 -3.16 10.21 23.47
C GLN A 425 -4.11 11.38 23.19
N THR A 426 -4.34 11.71 21.91
CA THR A 426 -5.26 12.77 21.51
C THR A 426 -6.70 12.28 21.34
N GLY A 427 -6.89 10.96 21.12
CA GLY A 427 -8.17 10.39 20.70
C GLY A 427 -8.54 10.73 19.25
N TYR A 428 -7.58 11.23 18.44
CA TYR A 428 -7.86 11.68 17.08
C TYR A 428 -7.45 10.65 16.03
N LEU A 429 -8.30 10.55 15.02
CA LEU A 429 -7.99 9.89 13.74
C LEU A 429 -7.47 10.94 12.75
N TYR A 430 -6.31 10.67 12.15
CA TYR A 430 -5.69 11.52 11.14
C TYR A 430 -5.89 10.92 9.76
N ILE A 431 -6.56 11.66 8.86
CA ILE A 431 -6.96 11.19 7.52
C ILE A 431 -6.17 11.95 6.45
N PRO A 432 -5.43 11.25 5.55
CA PRO A 432 -4.81 11.88 4.38
C PRO A 432 -5.87 12.02 3.27
N ALA A 433 -6.56 13.15 3.26
CA ALA A 433 -7.71 13.38 2.40
C ALA A 433 -7.36 14.09 1.07
N ASN A 434 -8.21 13.89 0.08
CA ASN A 434 -8.23 14.60 -1.20
C ASN A 434 -9.59 15.26 -1.38
N GLU A 435 -9.68 16.52 -1.01
CA GLU A 435 -10.83 17.38 -1.23
C GLU A 435 -10.82 17.85 -2.70
N ASN A 436 -11.94 18.31 -3.22
CA ASN A 436 -12.06 19.02 -4.49
C ASN A 436 -11.70 18.25 -5.78
N PHE A 437 -11.46 16.94 -5.72
CA PHE A 437 -11.33 16.11 -6.91
C PHE A 437 -12.65 15.46 -7.27
N CYS A 438 -12.96 15.48 -8.58
CA CYS A 438 -14.12 14.82 -9.15
C CYS A 438 -13.70 14.00 -10.36
N SER A 439 -14.58 13.08 -10.78
CA SER A 439 -14.39 12.33 -12.03
C SER A 439 -15.68 12.30 -12.83
N SER A 440 -15.55 12.04 -14.12
CA SER A 440 -16.64 11.57 -14.96
C SER A 440 -16.31 10.19 -15.52
N ILE A 441 -17.29 9.31 -15.49
CA ILE A 441 -17.20 7.97 -16.08
C ILE A 441 -18.37 7.78 -17.03
N GLU A 442 -18.09 7.16 -18.19
CA GLU A 442 -19.09 6.66 -19.12
C GLU A 442 -18.88 5.18 -19.33
N GLY A 443 -19.91 4.38 -19.11
CA GLY A 443 -19.86 2.95 -19.35
C GLY A 443 -19.78 2.63 -20.83
N VAL A 444 -18.86 1.74 -21.19
CA VAL A 444 -18.69 1.21 -22.54
C VAL A 444 -18.77 -0.31 -22.50
N PRO A 445 -19.33 -0.96 -23.53
CA PRO A 445 -19.33 -2.42 -23.60
C PRO A 445 -17.91 -2.97 -23.51
N VAL A 446 -17.73 -4.05 -22.74
CA VAL A 446 -16.46 -4.77 -22.61
C VAL A 446 -16.73 -6.26 -22.58
N GLU A 447 -15.89 -7.04 -23.26
CA GLU A 447 -15.89 -8.49 -23.22
C GLU A 447 -14.72 -8.97 -22.36
N TYR A 448 -14.95 -10.03 -21.60
CA TYR A 448 -13.90 -10.61 -20.76
C TYR A 448 -12.90 -11.39 -21.62
N GLU A 449 -11.63 -11.02 -21.47
CA GLU A 449 -10.49 -11.80 -21.96
C GLU A 449 -9.51 -12.02 -20.81
N PRO A 450 -9.09 -13.27 -20.49
CA PRO A 450 -8.20 -13.54 -19.37
C PRO A 450 -6.94 -12.66 -19.36
N GLY A 451 -6.64 -12.04 -18.21
CA GLY A 451 -5.48 -11.19 -18.00
C GLY A 451 -5.49 -9.84 -18.75
N ARG A 452 -6.58 -9.48 -19.42
CA ARG A 452 -6.76 -8.17 -20.06
C ARG A 452 -7.63 -7.24 -19.22
N GLY A 453 -7.58 -5.94 -19.56
CA GLY A 453 -8.42 -4.94 -18.89
C GLY A 453 -9.91 -5.22 -19.11
N PHE A 454 -10.67 -5.20 -18.03
CA PHE A 454 -12.11 -5.52 -17.97
C PHE A 454 -12.90 -4.43 -17.22
N THR A 455 -12.51 -3.17 -17.33
CA THR A 455 -13.18 -2.08 -16.61
C THR A 455 -14.51 -1.68 -17.26
N GLY A 456 -14.60 -1.67 -18.58
CA GLY A 456 -15.80 -1.22 -19.30
C GLY A 456 -16.12 0.26 -19.08
N ALA A 457 -15.10 1.10 -18.90
CA ALA A 457 -15.25 2.49 -18.50
C ALA A 457 -14.31 3.44 -19.25
N ALA A 458 -14.85 4.58 -19.71
CA ALA A 458 -14.08 5.73 -20.17
C ALA A 458 -14.09 6.80 -19.07
N THR A 459 -12.91 7.18 -18.57
CA THR A 459 -12.76 8.00 -17.38
C THR A 459 -12.10 9.34 -17.67
N GLN A 460 -12.45 10.36 -16.89
CA GLN A 460 -11.76 11.65 -16.83
C GLN A 460 -11.79 12.16 -15.39
N THR A 461 -10.68 12.68 -14.90
CA THR A 461 -10.60 13.32 -13.57
C THR A 461 -10.29 14.79 -13.73
N PHE A 462 -10.87 15.62 -12.89
CA PHE A 462 -10.74 17.07 -12.87
C PHE A 462 -10.85 17.62 -11.46
N VAL A 463 -10.50 18.88 -11.31
CA VAL A 463 -10.58 19.65 -10.06
C VAL A 463 -11.84 20.52 -10.10
N ARG A 464 -12.53 20.69 -8.98
CA ARG A 464 -13.70 21.57 -8.89
C ARG A 464 -13.30 23.04 -9.13
N ASP A 465 -14.15 23.77 -9.82
CA ASP A 465 -13.94 25.19 -10.08
C ASP A 465 -13.97 26.00 -8.78
N GLY A 466 -13.08 26.99 -8.68
CA GLY A 466 -13.03 27.93 -7.57
C GLY A 466 -12.40 27.39 -6.28
N THR A 467 -11.68 26.27 -6.36
CA THR A 467 -10.96 25.70 -5.21
C THR A 467 -9.58 26.33 -5.04
N ASP A 468 -9.13 26.44 -3.80
CA ASP A 468 -7.83 26.99 -3.42
C ASP A 468 -6.81 25.91 -2.97
N HIS A 469 -7.30 24.71 -2.62
CA HIS A 469 -6.49 23.56 -2.21
C HIS A 469 -7.02 22.25 -2.80
N LEU A 470 -6.23 21.16 -2.71
CA LEU A 470 -6.55 19.86 -3.28
C LEU A 470 -6.45 18.72 -2.28
N GLY A 471 -5.36 18.66 -1.52
CA GLY A 471 -5.13 17.64 -0.52
C GLY A 471 -5.21 18.20 0.89
N GLU A 472 -5.48 17.34 1.83
CA GLU A 472 -5.61 17.69 3.25
C GLU A 472 -4.98 16.64 4.15
N ILE A 473 -4.62 17.03 5.37
CA ILE A 473 -4.59 16.15 6.54
C ILE A 473 -5.67 16.67 7.48
N GLN A 474 -6.58 15.80 7.87
CA GLN A 474 -7.69 16.11 8.77
C GLN A 474 -7.50 15.35 10.08
N ALA A 475 -7.81 15.98 11.21
CA ALA A 475 -7.93 15.31 12.51
C ALA A 475 -9.40 15.27 12.95
N TRP A 476 -9.86 14.08 13.32
CA TRP A 476 -11.22 13.81 13.74
C TRP A 476 -11.25 13.24 15.16
N ASN A 477 -12.02 13.85 16.04
CA ASN A 477 -12.35 13.26 17.32
C ASN A 477 -13.46 12.23 17.13
N LEU A 478 -13.14 10.96 17.31
CA LEU A 478 -14.07 9.86 17.03
C LEU A 478 -15.23 9.78 18.04
N ASP A 479 -15.03 10.25 19.27
CA ASP A 479 -16.07 10.22 20.30
C ASP A 479 -17.15 11.27 20.06
N THR A 480 -16.77 12.46 19.57
CA THR A 480 -17.71 13.55 19.27
C THR A 480 -18.18 13.55 17.82
N GLY A 481 -17.47 12.90 16.91
CA GLY A 481 -17.72 12.95 15.45
C GLY A 481 -17.31 14.29 14.82
N GLU A 482 -16.51 15.12 15.51
CA GLU A 482 -16.13 16.44 15.02
C GLU A 482 -14.76 16.44 14.34
N LYS A 483 -14.65 17.17 13.23
CA LYS A 483 -13.36 17.50 12.60
C LYS A 483 -12.70 18.61 13.41
N VAL A 484 -11.57 18.28 14.07
CA VAL A 484 -10.89 19.18 15.03
C VAL A 484 -10.03 20.21 14.31
N TRP A 485 -9.24 19.76 13.33
CA TRP A 485 -8.42 20.63 12.50
C TRP A 485 -8.20 20.05 11.09
N THR A 486 -7.83 20.92 10.16
CA THR A 486 -7.45 20.58 8.78
C THR A 486 -6.18 21.33 8.41
N HIS A 487 -5.23 20.63 7.81
CA HIS A 487 -4.07 21.21 7.15
C HIS A 487 -4.20 21.01 5.64
N GLU A 488 -4.22 22.11 4.89
CA GLU A 488 -4.50 22.14 3.45
C GLU A 488 -3.23 22.16 2.61
N PHE A 489 -3.24 21.47 1.46
CA PHE A 489 -2.16 21.47 0.49
C PHE A 489 -2.64 21.92 -0.89
N ALA A 490 -1.80 22.72 -1.59
CA ALA A 490 -2.07 23.13 -2.97
C ALA A 490 -1.98 21.97 -3.99
N SER A 491 -1.46 20.80 -3.59
CA SER A 491 -1.43 19.57 -4.36
C SER A 491 -2.33 18.51 -3.73
N HIS A 492 -2.63 17.45 -4.49
CA HIS A 492 -3.20 16.24 -3.89
C HIS A 492 -2.29 15.65 -2.81
N ASN A 493 -2.89 14.90 -1.90
CA ASN A 493 -2.20 14.18 -0.83
C ASN A 493 -2.25 12.67 -1.06
N TRP A 494 -1.08 12.02 -1.16
CA TRP A 494 -0.93 10.57 -1.30
C TRP A 494 -0.03 10.00 -0.20
N GLY A 495 -0.01 10.66 0.96
CA GLY A 495 0.89 10.37 2.08
C GLY A 495 0.25 9.51 3.17
N PRO A 496 0.74 8.28 3.38
CA PRO A 496 0.45 7.55 4.60
C PRO A 496 0.83 8.36 5.85
N ILE A 497 0.06 8.20 6.93
CA ILE A 497 0.30 8.89 8.19
C ILE A 497 0.76 7.89 9.26
N MET A 498 1.71 8.33 10.11
CA MET A 498 2.11 7.67 11.35
C MET A 498 1.97 8.67 12.49
N ALA A 499 1.43 8.22 13.63
CA ALA A 499 1.38 8.99 14.88
C ALA A 499 2.39 8.45 15.89
N THR A 500 2.86 9.29 16.82
CA THR A 500 3.81 8.91 17.88
C THR A 500 3.39 9.41 19.25
N ALA A 501 3.90 8.76 20.31
CA ALA A 501 3.70 9.19 21.69
C ALA A 501 4.38 10.53 22.03
N GLY A 502 5.26 11.02 21.16
CA GLY A 502 5.84 12.36 21.29
C GLY A 502 4.90 13.51 20.88
N GLY A 503 3.61 13.23 20.65
CA GLY A 503 2.62 14.25 20.25
C GLY A 503 2.75 14.71 18.80
N LEU A 504 3.29 13.85 17.93
CA LEU A 504 3.57 14.15 16.53
C LEU A 504 2.81 13.21 15.58
N ILE A 505 2.50 13.74 14.39
CA ILE A 505 2.21 12.92 13.22
C ILE A 505 3.25 13.17 12.12
N PHE A 506 3.63 12.11 11.40
CA PHE A 506 4.56 12.16 10.29
C PHE A 506 3.85 11.78 9.00
N ALA A 507 3.99 12.61 7.97
CA ALA A 507 3.40 12.39 6.65
C ALA A 507 4.20 13.04 5.52
N GLY A 508 4.05 12.50 4.32
CA GLY A 508 4.48 13.11 3.06
C GLY A 508 3.30 13.23 2.10
N GLY A 509 3.46 12.76 0.85
CA GLY A 509 2.36 12.55 -0.10
C GLY A 509 2.06 13.70 -1.04
N THR A 510 2.73 14.84 -0.89
CA THR A 510 2.56 16.01 -1.74
C THR A 510 3.64 16.10 -2.83
N ASN A 511 3.35 16.80 -3.91
CA ASN A 511 4.25 16.94 -5.08
C ASN A 511 5.48 17.80 -4.82
N ASP A 512 5.55 18.51 -3.70
CA ASP A 512 6.68 19.32 -3.26
C ASP A 512 7.83 18.49 -2.67
N ARG A 513 7.59 17.18 -2.43
CA ARG A 513 8.56 16.17 -1.96
C ARG A 513 8.99 16.33 -0.50
N TYR A 514 8.24 17.06 0.30
CA TYR A 514 8.54 17.17 1.73
C TYR A 514 7.97 16.00 2.51
N PHE A 515 8.78 15.48 3.42
CA PHE A 515 8.36 14.68 4.56
C PHE A 515 8.28 15.60 5.76
N ARG A 516 7.17 15.57 6.50
CA ARG A 516 6.84 16.55 7.53
C ARG A 516 6.48 15.89 8.84
N ALA A 517 6.78 16.59 9.95
CA ALA A 517 6.20 16.35 11.25
C ALA A 517 5.23 17.49 11.57
N PHE A 518 4.04 17.11 12.02
CA PHE A 518 3.00 18.03 12.45
C PHE A 518 2.73 17.83 13.94
N ASP A 519 2.36 18.88 14.62
CA ASP A 519 1.77 18.80 15.95
C ASP A 519 0.44 18.03 15.87
N ALA A 520 0.29 16.99 16.68
CA ALA A 520 -0.87 16.11 16.63
C ALA A 520 -2.17 16.77 17.09
N GLU A 521 -2.10 17.75 17.98
CA GLU A 521 -3.27 18.46 18.51
C GLU A 521 -3.75 19.60 17.61
N THR A 522 -2.83 20.28 16.90
CA THR A 522 -3.12 21.53 16.19
C THR A 522 -2.96 21.47 14.68
N GLY A 523 -2.26 20.45 14.14
CA GLY A 523 -1.93 20.34 12.72
C GLY A 523 -0.85 21.32 12.24
N ALA A 524 -0.17 22.04 13.15
CA ALA A 524 0.93 22.93 12.80
C ALA A 524 2.15 22.14 12.31
N VAL A 525 2.79 22.59 11.22
CA VAL A 525 4.06 22.00 10.74
C VAL A 525 5.17 22.42 11.70
N LEU A 526 5.84 21.45 12.33
CA LEU A 526 6.94 21.67 13.26
C LEU A 526 8.31 21.39 12.63
N TRP A 527 8.34 20.51 11.64
CA TRP A 527 9.56 20.13 10.93
C TRP A 527 9.25 19.65 9.52
N GLU A 528 10.16 19.88 8.58
CA GLU A 528 10.07 19.36 7.23
C GLU A 528 11.43 19.09 6.61
N GLN A 529 11.54 18.00 5.85
CA GLN A 529 12.72 17.63 5.08
C GLN A 529 12.34 17.34 3.64
N ARG A 530 12.97 18.04 2.71
CA ARG A 530 12.81 17.77 1.29
C ARG A 530 13.61 16.55 0.88
N THR A 531 12.95 15.57 0.24
CA THR A 531 13.56 14.33 -0.21
C THR A 531 13.88 14.34 -1.71
N ASN A 532 14.52 13.25 -2.20
CA ASN A 532 14.88 13.09 -3.63
C ASN A 532 13.64 12.98 -4.54
N SER A 533 12.54 12.41 -4.04
CA SER A 533 11.30 12.13 -4.76
C SER A 533 10.09 12.42 -3.86
N GLY A 534 8.86 12.28 -4.34
CA GLY A 534 7.68 12.34 -3.49
C GLY A 534 7.65 11.18 -2.47
N VAL A 535 7.15 11.45 -1.26
CA VAL A 535 7.11 10.49 -0.16
C VAL A 535 5.72 9.86 -0.13
N ILE A 536 5.59 8.64 -0.69
CA ILE A 536 4.36 7.85 -0.65
C ILE A 536 4.55 6.52 0.12
N GLY A 537 5.71 6.32 0.73
CA GLY A 537 5.98 5.20 1.62
C GLY A 537 5.31 5.39 2.98
N VAL A 538 4.89 4.28 3.58
CA VAL A 538 4.36 4.28 4.94
C VAL A 538 5.51 4.56 5.92
N PRO A 539 5.42 5.59 6.79
CA PRO A 539 6.44 5.84 7.80
C PRO A 539 6.42 4.77 8.91
N SER A 540 7.57 4.53 9.51
CA SER A 540 7.75 3.70 10.70
C SER A 540 8.65 4.36 11.73
N SER A 541 8.57 3.93 13.00
CA SER A 541 9.44 4.39 14.08
C SER A 541 9.93 3.20 14.88
N TYR A 542 11.22 3.19 15.20
CA TYR A 542 11.89 2.13 15.97
C TYR A 542 12.98 2.73 16.86
N ALA A 543 13.55 1.92 17.76
CA ALA A 543 14.68 2.37 18.57
C ALA A 543 15.78 1.32 18.64
N ILE A 544 17.04 1.77 18.68
CA ILE A 544 18.23 0.95 18.87
C ILE A 544 19.10 1.62 19.92
N ASP A 545 19.49 0.90 20.96
CA ASP A 545 20.32 1.38 22.08
C ASP A 545 19.79 2.69 22.72
N GLY A 546 18.46 2.83 22.80
CA GLY A 546 17.80 3.99 23.40
C GLY A 546 17.70 5.22 22.48
N VAL A 547 18.12 5.12 21.23
CA VAL A 547 17.94 6.18 20.21
C VAL A 547 16.72 5.85 19.36
N GLN A 548 15.76 6.79 19.30
CA GLN A 548 14.59 6.69 18.43
C GLN A 548 14.93 7.14 17.01
N TYR A 549 14.43 6.36 16.05
CA TYR A 549 14.54 6.64 14.62
C TYR A 549 13.15 6.74 13.98
N ILE A 550 13.06 7.61 12.95
CA ILE A 550 11.91 7.69 12.03
C ILE A 550 12.41 7.26 10.65
N ALA A 551 11.74 6.29 10.06
CA ALA A 551 12.11 5.76 8.74
C ALA A 551 10.97 5.90 7.73
N VAL A 552 11.30 6.20 6.47
CA VAL A 552 10.32 6.28 5.38
C VAL A 552 10.98 6.03 4.03
N GLN A 553 10.22 5.50 3.08
CA GLN A 553 10.61 5.42 1.69
C GLN A 553 10.10 6.62 0.89
N SER A 554 10.96 7.26 0.12
CA SER A 554 10.57 8.19 -0.93
C SER A 554 10.68 7.53 -2.29
N GLY A 555 9.69 7.74 -3.14
CA GLY A 555 9.64 7.16 -4.48
C GLY A 555 8.25 7.42 -5.09
N TRP A 556 8.13 8.48 -5.91
CA TRP A 556 6.88 8.86 -6.57
C TRP A 556 6.55 7.93 -7.72
N GLY A 557 5.27 7.64 -7.92
CA GLY A 557 4.83 6.80 -9.04
C GLY A 557 3.37 6.38 -8.93
N VAL A 558 2.96 5.50 -9.82
CA VAL A 558 1.64 4.86 -9.89
C VAL A 558 0.51 5.91 -9.84
N ASP A 559 -0.44 5.78 -8.93
CA ASP A 559 -1.64 6.63 -8.85
C ASP A 559 -1.32 8.08 -8.44
N ALA A 560 -0.37 8.28 -7.52
CA ALA A 560 0.10 9.63 -7.17
C ALA A 560 0.59 10.41 -8.42
N GLN A 561 1.32 9.73 -9.31
CA GLN A 561 1.74 10.30 -10.59
C GLN A 561 0.56 10.43 -11.58
N GLY A 562 -0.41 9.52 -11.53
CA GLY A 562 -1.66 9.58 -12.30
C GLY A 562 -2.45 10.84 -11.96
N MET A 563 -2.68 11.07 -10.66
CA MET A 563 -3.33 12.30 -10.16
C MET A 563 -2.57 13.56 -10.55
N GLN A 564 -1.23 13.56 -10.42
CA GLN A 564 -0.42 14.71 -10.81
C GLN A 564 -0.60 15.06 -12.30
N ARG A 565 -0.69 14.05 -13.17
CA ARG A 565 -0.96 14.28 -14.60
C ARG A 565 -2.36 14.88 -14.82
N ALA A 566 -3.38 14.39 -14.10
CA ALA A 566 -4.74 14.95 -14.19
C ALA A 566 -4.79 16.41 -13.71
N VAL A 567 -4.10 16.72 -12.60
CA VAL A 567 -3.97 18.09 -12.08
C VAL A 567 -3.27 19.00 -13.10
N ASN A 568 -2.16 18.54 -13.68
CA ASN A 568 -1.42 19.30 -14.68
C ASN A 568 -2.29 19.64 -15.89
N LEU A 569 -3.03 18.66 -16.42
CA LEU A 569 -3.91 18.84 -17.57
C LEU A 569 -5.06 19.81 -17.26
N HIS A 570 -5.67 19.71 -16.08
CA HIS A 570 -6.82 20.54 -15.74
C HIS A 570 -6.46 21.97 -15.39
N LEU A 571 -5.34 22.17 -14.66
CA LEU A 571 -4.88 23.48 -14.19
C LEU A 571 -3.83 24.15 -15.11
N ASP A 572 -3.56 23.57 -16.28
CA ASP A 572 -2.53 24.02 -17.23
C ASP A 572 -1.16 24.23 -16.51
N ARG A 573 -0.73 23.21 -15.77
CA ARG A 573 0.53 23.20 -15.00
C ARG A 573 1.50 22.16 -15.56
N GLU A 574 2.80 22.36 -15.34
CA GLU A 574 3.86 21.43 -15.75
C GLU A 574 4.68 20.93 -14.53
N VAL A 575 4.00 20.56 -13.44
CA VAL A 575 4.69 20.04 -12.26
C VAL A 575 5.18 18.63 -12.54
N GLN A 576 6.49 18.41 -12.36
CA GLN A 576 7.12 17.09 -12.46
C GLN A 576 7.77 16.73 -11.13
N VAL A 577 7.40 15.56 -10.58
CA VAL A 577 8.04 14.99 -9.39
C VAL A 577 9.11 14.01 -9.87
N PRO A 578 10.41 14.22 -9.52
CA PRO A 578 11.46 13.28 -9.87
C PRO A 578 11.17 11.88 -9.33
N GLN A 579 11.45 10.86 -10.12
CA GLN A 579 11.34 9.46 -9.69
C GLN A 579 12.66 8.98 -9.11
N GLY A 580 12.61 8.03 -8.16
CA GLY A 580 13.76 7.42 -7.54
C GLY A 580 13.43 6.88 -6.15
N GLY A 581 13.81 5.66 -5.85
CA GLY A 581 13.57 5.00 -4.58
C GLY A 581 14.71 5.18 -3.58
N VAL A 582 14.43 5.78 -2.44
CA VAL A 582 15.40 5.95 -1.35
C VAL A 582 14.72 5.70 -0.01
N VAL A 583 15.34 4.89 0.83
CA VAL A 583 15.03 4.79 2.26
C VAL A 583 15.72 5.95 2.98
N TRP A 584 14.96 6.71 3.73
CA TRP A 584 15.44 7.79 4.59
C TRP A 584 15.24 7.40 6.04
N VAL A 585 16.27 7.61 6.85
CA VAL A 585 16.19 7.42 8.31
C VAL A 585 16.69 8.68 9.00
N PHE A 586 15.90 9.10 10.00
CA PHE A 586 16.11 10.32 10.76
C PHE A 586 16.24 10.00 12.25
N ALA A 587 17.07 10.78 12.96
CA ALA A 587 17.17 10.79 14.41
C ALA A 587 17.45 12.22 14.88
N LEU A 588 17.32 12.47 16.18
CA LEU A 588 17.75 13.75 16.78
C LEU A 588 19.26 13.89 16.65
N ARG A 589 19.71 15.13 16.43
CA ARG A 589 21.14 15.46 16.42
C ARG A 589 21.70 15.24 17.83
N GLU A 590 22.84 14.51 17.94
CA GLU A 590 23.59 14.38 19.19
C GLU A 590 24.18 15.74 19.65
#